data_763c6bb1e2817dc5870489516fc7ff2a
#
_entry.id   763c6bb1e2817dc5870489516fc7ff2a
#
_cell.length_a   1.000
_cell.length_b   1.000
_cell.length_c   1.000
_cell.angle_alpha   90.00
_cell.angle_beta   90.00
_cell.angle_gamma   90.00
#
_symmetry.space_group_name_H-M   'P 1'
#
loop_
_entity.id
_entity.type
_entity.pdbx_description
1 polymer ?
#
loop_
_entity_poly.entity_id
_entity_poly.type
_entity_poly.pdbx_seq_one_letter_code
_entity_poly.pdbx_strand_id
1 'polypeptide(L)'
;RSLPSCPAAPPIEPPSPDGTGADPMRLYAPAAHADMHAGIRTLVLDLKSASGQRRLHQQLARADVLITSFRPSALRKLGLDWSALHAQHPALSLVTIVGAPGSKAEEPGHDLTYLASCDLVNGLDLPPTLYADMGGSLMTSEAVLQCLLQRQQPGPRQGQGLHHEVALSDAAAYLALPRHWGLTQ
;
A
#
# COMPACT_ATOMS: atom_id res chain seq x y z
N ARG A 1 21.98 2.89 -24.54
CA ARG A 1 20.67 2.56 -25.12
C ARG A 1 19.63 3.40 -24.40
N SER A 2 19.05 4.39 -25.09
CA SER A 2 17.95 5.22 -24.59
C SER A 2 16.73 4.34 -24.38
N LEU A 3 16.10 4.49 -23.20
CA LEU A 3 14.82 3.84 -22.89
C LEU A 3 13.75 4.29 -23.88
N PRO A 4 12.85 3.41 -24.34
CA PRO A 4 11.76 3.79 -25.22
C PRO A 4 10.86 4.79 -24.51
N SER A 5 10.53 5.88 -25.21
CA SER A 5 9.58 6.89 -24.71
C SER A 5 8.21 6.26 -24.47
N CYS A 6 7.73 6.36 -23.24
CA CYS A 6 6.40 5.92 -22.88
C CYS A 6 5.34 6.74 -23.67
N PRO A 7 4.31 6.14 -24.28
CA PRO A 7 3.29 6.89 -25.00
C PRO A 7 2.58 7.86 -24.05
N ALA A 8 2.22 9.03 -24.56
CA ALA A 8 1.53 10.08 -23.83
C ALA A 8 0.25 9.52 -23.18
N ALA A 9 0.08 9.82 -21.89
CA ALA A 9 -1.08 9.39 -21.14
C ALA A 9 -2.36 10.11 -21.61
N PRO A 10 -3.54 9.46 -21.58
CA PRO A 10 -4.81 10.15 -21.77
C PRO A 10 -5.00 11.23 -20.69
N PRO A 11 -5.78 12.29 -20.99
CA PRO A 11 -5.99 13.39 -20.05
C PRO A 11 -6.58 12.89 -18.73
N ILE A 12 -6.08 13.45 -17.64
CA ILE A 12 -6.55 13.19 -16.28
C ILE A 12 -7.88 13.90 -16.11
N GLU A 13 -8.97 13.17 -15.83
CA GLU A 13 -10.22 13.80 -15.41
C GLU A 13 -9.96 14.49 -14.05
N PRO A 14 -10.35 15.77 -13.89
CA PRO A 14 -10.20 16.47 -12.62
C PRO A 14 -11.01 15.75 -11.53
N PRO A 15 -10.56 15.80 -10.26
CA PRO A 15 -11.35 15.26 -9.14
C PRO A 15 -12.71 15.95 -9.09
N SER A 16 -13.73 15.22 -8.63
CA SER A 16 -15.10 15.73 -8.46
C SER A 16 -15.08 17.08 -7.73
N PRO A 17 -15.88 18.07 -8.18
CA PRO A 17 -15.89 19.41 -7.61
C PRO A 17 -16.25 19.47 -6.10
N ASP A 18 -16.88 18.41 -5.59
CA ASP A 18 -17.29 18.27 -4.19
C ASP A 18 -16.20 17.67 -3.25
N GLY A 19 -15.01 17.38 -3.78
CA GLY A 19 -13.90 16.86 -2.97
C GLY A 19 -14.09 15.43 -2.47
N THR A 20 -15.19 14.76 -2.80
CA THR A 20 -15.43 13.39 -2.40
C THR A 20 -14.47 12.45 -3.15
N GLY A 21 -13.64 11.73 -2.41
CA GLY A 21 -12.64 10.80 -2.95
C GLY A 21 -11.25 11.37 -3.21
N ALA A 22 -10.99 12.62 -2.83
CA ALA A 22 -9.64 13.20 -2.87
C ALA A 22 -8.84 12.81 -1.61
N ASP A 23 -7.54 12.61 -1.76
CA ASP A 23 -6.63 12.43 -0.63
C ASP A 23 -6.69 13.65 0.30
N PRO A 24 -7.02 13.47 1.61
CA PRO A 24 -7.10 14.57 2.57
C PRO A 24 -5.82 15.38 2.68
N MET A 25 -4.65 14.81 2.42
CA MET A 25 -3.36 15.49 2.45
C MET A 25 -3.30 16.66 1.47
N ARG A 26 -4.07 16.61 0.38
CA ARG A 26 -4.19 17.75 -0.55
C ARG A 26 -4.75 18.99 0.11
N LEU A 27 -5.55 18.85 1.16
CA LEU A 27 -6.20 19.95 1.86
C LEU A 27 -5.31 20.53 2.96
N TYR A 28 -4.65 19.68 3.76
CA TYR A 28 -3.86 20.16 4.90
C TYR A 28 -2.37 20.32 4.62
N ALA A 29 -1.82 19.65 3.61
CA ALA A 29 -0.40 19.75 3.24
C ALA A 29 -0.20 19.67 1.70
N PRO A 30 -0.73 20.62 0.91
CA PRO A 30 -0.75 20.54 -0.56
C PRO A 30 0.64 20.47 -1.18
N ALA A 31 1.64 21.15 -0.63
CA ALA A 31 3.02 21.12 -1.13
C ALA A 31 3.63 19.72 -0.94
N ALA A 32 3.53 19.14 0.26
CA ALA A 32 4.02 17.80 0.53
C ALA A 32 3.29 16.73 -0.30
N HIS A 33 1.96 16.90 -0.48
CA HIS A 33 1.20 16.01 -1.37
C HIS A 33 1.73 16.08 -2.81
N ALA A 34 2.01 17.28 -3.33
CA ALA A 34 2.54 17.45 -4.68
C ALA A 34 3.92 16.80 -4.84
N ASP A 35 4.81 17.00 -3.86
CA ASP A 35 6.15 16.41 -3.86
C ASP A 35 6.09 14.87 -3.82
N MET A 36 5.25 14.30 -2.96
CA MET A 36 5.09 12.84 -2.85
C MET A 36 4.46 12.22 -4.11
N HIS A 37 3.67 12.97 -4.86
CA HIS A 37 3.02 12.50 -6.09
C HIS A 37 3.77 12.90 -7.37
N ALA A 38 4.94 13.53 -7.26
CA ALA A 38 5.74 13.91 -8.40
C ALA A 38 6.09 12.67 -9.27
N GLY A 39 5.72 12.72 -10.55
CA GLY A 39 5.92 11.61 -11.48
C GLY A 39 4.91 10.45 -11.36
N ILE A 40 3.97 10.50 -10.42
CA ILE A 40 2.90 9.50 -10.26
C ILE A 40 1.69 9.90 -11.09
N ARG A 41 1.16 8.96 -11.87
CA ARG A 41 -0.06 9.14 -12.64
C ARG A 41 -1.27 8.76 -11.78
N THR A 42 -2.19 9.71 -11.60
CA THR A 42 -3.41 9.50 -10.82
C THR A 42 -4.59 9.18 -11.74
N LEU A 43 -5.40 8.19 -11.35
CA LEU A 43 -6.66 7.84 -11.97
C LEU A 43 -7.77 7.87 -10.92
N VAL A 44 -8.88 8.51 -11.24
CA VAL A 44 -10.09 8.48 -10.41
C VAL A 44 -11.03 7.42 -10.98
N LEU A 45 -11.35 6.41 -10.17
CA LEU A 45 -12.18 5.28 -10.57
C LEU A 45 -13.26 5.02 -9.51
N ASP A 46 -14.51 4.96 -9.93
CA ASP A 46 -15.58 4.40 -9.09
C ASP A 46 -15.54 2.87 -9.14
N LEU A 47 -14.92 2.26 -8.14
CA LEU A 47 -14.75 0.80 -8.05
C LEU A 47 -16.06 0.04 -7.77
N LYS A 48 -17.17 0.73 -7.50
CA LYS A 48 -18.50 0.14 -7.37
C LYS A 48 -19.21 0.03 -8.71
N SER A 49 -18.76 0.79 -9.72
CA SER A 49 -19.32 0.75 -11.07
C SER A 49 -18.63 -0.30 -11.94
N ALA A 50 -19.39 -0.93 -12.85
CA ALA A 50 -18.83 -1.87 -13.81
C ALA A 50 -17.79 -1.22 -14.75
N SER A 51 -17.92 0.06 -15.06
CA SER A 51 -16.97 0.81 -15.89
C SER A 51 -15.67 1.06 -15.14
N GLY A 52 -15.72 1.45 -13.86
CA GLY A 52 -14.56 1.64 -13.02
C GLY A 52 -13.78 0.34 -12.80
N GLN A 53 -14.49 -0.77 -12.56
CA GLN A 53 -13.89 -2.11 -12.46
C GLN A 53 -13.17 -2.50 -13.76
N ARG A 54 -13.81 -2.35 -14.92
CA ARG A 54 -13.13 -2.64 -16.20
C ARG A 54 -11.87 -1.80 -16.40
N ARG A 55 -11.93 -0.50 -16.10
CA ARG A 55 -10.76 0.39 -16.21
C ARG A 55 -9.65 -0.02 -15.25
N LEU A 56 -9.98 -0.41 -14.01
CA LEU A 56 -9.00 -0.93 -13.06
C LEU A 56 -8.30 -2.17 -13.62
N HIS A 57 -9.06 -3.18 -14.05
CA HIS A 57 -8.50 -4.42 -14.59
C HIS A 57 -7.64 -4.21 -15.84
N GLN A 58 -7.94 -3.20 -16.67
CA GLN A 58 -7.06 -2.80 -17.77
C GLN A 58 -5.70 -2.27 -17.29
N GLN A 59 -5.66 -1.57 -16.15
CA GLN A 59 -4.39 -1.15 -15.53
C GLN A 59 -3.67 -2.33 -14.89
N LEU A 60 -4.38 -3.18 -14.14
CA LEU A 60 -3.81 -4.34 -13.48
C LEU A 60 -3.18 -5.34 -14.46
N ALA A 61 -3.76 -5.50 -15.65
CA ALA A 61 -3.19 -6.36 -16.72
C ALA A 61 -1.80 -5.90 -17.21
N ARG A 62 -1.38 -4.68 -16.88
CA ARG A 62 -0.11 -4.06 -17.28
C ARG A 62 0.78 -3.73 -16.09
N ALA A 63 0.32 -4.00 -14.89
CA ALA A 63 1.03 -3.73 -13.65
C ALA A 63 1.81 -4.97 -13.22
N ASP A 64 2.94 -4.75 -12.57
CA ASP A 64 3.74 -5.79 -11.94
C ASP A 64 3.29 -6.06 -10.51
N VAL A 65 2.90 -5.01 -9.79
CA VAL A 65 2.47 -5.07 -8.40
C VAL A 65 1.28 -4.15 -8.15
N LEU A 66 0.29 -4.64 -7.42
CA LEU A 66 -0.76 -3.84 -6.80
C LEU A 66 -0.42 -3.67 -5.32
N ILE A 67 -0.38 -2.42 -4.86
CA ILE A 67 -0.26 -2.08 -3.44
C ILE A 67 -1.60 -1.50 -2.99
N THR A 68 -2.12 -1.93 -1.85
CA THR A 68 -3.39 -1.45 -1.31
C THR A 68 -3.40 -1.49 0.22
N SER A 69 -4.06 -0.50 0.83
CA SER A 69 -4.35 -0.44 2.26
C SER A 69 -5.85 -0.63 2.55
N PHE A 70 -6.62 -1.14 1.62
CA PHE A 70 -8.02 -1.47 1.85
C PHE A 70 -8.11 -2.68 2.79
N ARG A 71 -9.08 -2.63 3.71
CA ARG A 71 -9.39 -3.77 4.59
C ARG A 71 -9.70 -5.01 3.78
N PRO A 72 -9.32 -6.20 4.26
CA PRO A 72 -9.56 -7.46 3.53
C PRO A 72 -11.04 -7.66 3.14
N SER A 73 -11.97 -7.29 4.02
CA SER A 73 -13.41 -7.37 3.73
C SER A 73 -13.85 -6.45 2.59
N ALA A 74 -13.22 -5.27 2.46
CA ALA A 74 -13.49 -4.35 1.36
C ALA A 74 -12.93 -4.88 0.04
N LEU A 75 -11.73 -5.45 0.04
CA LEU A 75 -11.16 -6.10 -1.14
C LEU A 75 -12.02 -7.26 -1.62
N ARG A 76 -12.49 -8.13 -0.70
CA ARG A 76 -13.41 -9.23 -1.06
C ARG A 76 -14.70 -8.72 -1.70
N LYS A 77 -15.33 -7.68 -1.14
CA LYS A 77 -16.55 -7.07 -1.69
C LYS A 77 -16.34 -6.48 -3.08
N LEU A 78 -15.15 -6.03 -3.40
CA LEU A 78 -14.78 -5.48 -4.71
C LEU A 78 -14.27 -6.56 -5.70
N GLY A 79 -14.12 -7.81 -5.27
CA GLY A 79 -13.50 -8.87 -6.08
C GLY A 79 -12.00 -8.63 -6.35
N LEU A 80 -11.34 -7.94 -5.43
CA LEU A 80 -9.92 -7.56 -5.51
C LEU A 80 -9.07 -8.26 -4.43
N ASP A 81 -9.59 -9.29 -3.79
CA ASP A 81 -8.78 -10.15 -2.93
C ASP A 81 -7.78 -10.98 -3.74
N TRP A 82 -6.77 -11.52 -3.05
CA TRP A 82 -5.70 -12.27 -3.69
C TRP A 82 -6.19 -13.39 -4.61
N SER A 83 -7.16 -14.18 -4.16
CA SER A 83 -7.68 -15.32 -4.92
C SER A 83 -8.30 -14.86 -6.25
N ALA A 84 -9.14 -13.83 -6.20
CA ALA A 84 -9.80 -13.29 -7.39
C ALA A 84 -8.81 -12.62 -8.34
N LEU A 85 -7.86 -11.84 -7.80
CA LEU A 85 -6.84 -11.16 -8.60
C LEU A 85 -5.88 -12.15 -9.26
N HIS A 86 -5.39 -13.14 -8.54
CA HIS A 86 -4.44 -14.13 -9.07
C HIS A 86 -5.06 -14.99 -10.17
N ALA A 87 -6.35 -15.32 -10.05
CA ALA A 87 -7.07 -16.04 -11.10
C ALA A 87 -7.18 -15.25 -12.40
N GLN A 88 -7.33 -13.92 -12.33
CA GLN A 88 -7.49 -13.06 -13.52
C GLN A 88 -6.16 -12.50 -14.03
N HIS A 89 -5.21 -12.27 -13.14
CA HIS A 89 -3.90 -11.65 -13.40
C HIS A 89 -2.80 -12.47 -12.75
N PRO A 90 -2.47 -13.67 -13.24
CA PRO A 90 -1.55 -14.59 -12.55
C PRO A 90 -0.13 -14.06 -12.39
N ALA A 91 0.30 -13.09 -13.20
CA ALA A 91 1.62 -12.46 -13.08
C ALA A 91 1.66 -11.24 -12.15
N LEU A 92 0.48 -10.73 -11.73
CA LEU A 92 0.38 -9.58 -10.84
C LEU A 92 0.67 -10.01 -9.41
N SER A 93 1.57 -9.31 -8.74
CA SER A 93 1.76 -9.44 -7.29
C SER A 93 0.84 -8.49 -6.53
N LEU A 94 0.46 -8.88 -5.32
CA LEU A 94 -0.36 -8.08 -4.42
C LEU A 94 0.42 -7.82 -3.12
N VAL A 95 0.57 -6.56 -2.74
CA VAL A 95 1.07 -6.17 -1.42
C VAL A 95 -0.07 -5.48 -0.68
N THR A 96 -0.57 -6.10 0.38
CA THR A 96 -1.61 -5.53 1.24
C THR A 96 -0.98 -4.93 2.49
N ILE A 97 -1.35 -3.68 2.79
CA ILE A 97 -0.96 -3.01 4.03
C ILE A 97 -2.14 -3.09 4.98
N VAL A 98 -1.91 -3.64 6.17
CA VAL A 98 -2.92 -3.80 7.22
C VAL A 98 -2.43 -3.17 8.52
N GLY A 99 -3.35 -2.84 9.43
CA GLY A 99 -2.98 -2.31 10.74
C GLY A 99 -2.26 -3.35 11.60
N ALA A 100 -2.84 -4.54 11.69
CA ALA A 100 -2.26 -5.68 12.40
C ALA A 100 -2.57 -6.98 11.65
N PRO A 101 -1.77 -8.05 11.82
CA PRO A 101 -1.90 -9.25 11.03
C PRO A 101 -3.10 -10.13 11.45
N GLY A 102 -3.49 -11.05 10.55
CA GLY A 102 -4.48 -12.08 10.82
C GLY A 102 -5.88 -11.54 11.07
N SER A 103 -6.54 -12.01 12.14
CA SER A 103 -7.91 -11.60 12.47
C SER A 103 -8.03 -10.10 12.81
N LYS A 104 -6.95 -9.47 13.22
CA LYS A 104 -6.90 -8.04 13.55
C LYS A 104 -6.74 -7.13 12.33
N ALA A 105 -6.57 -7.67 11.13
CA ALA A 105 -6.46 -6.87 9.89
C ALA A 105 -7.71 -6.03 9.59
N GLU A 106 -8.85 -6.37 10.18
CA GLU A 106 -10.12 -5.63 10.06
C GLU A 106 -10.27 -4.52 11.12
N GLU A 107 -9.44 -4.54 12.17
CA GLU A 107 -9.54 -3.58 13.25
C GLU A 107 -9.07 -2.18 12.79
N PRO A 108 -9.74 -1.10 13.25
CA PRO A 108 -9.26 0.25 13.01
C PRO A 108 -7.99 0.52 13.84
N GLY A 109 -7.05 1.25 13.26
CA GLY A 109 -5.86 1.71 13.96
C GLY A 109 -5.17 2.80 13.17
N HIS A 110 -4.33 3.55 13.85
CA HIS A 110 -3.46 4.57 13.31
C HIS A 110 -2.06 4.39 13.89
N ASP A 111 -1.08 5.06 13.35
CA ASP A 111 0.32 5.01 13.79
C ASP A 111 0.47 4.97 15.31
N LEU A 112 -0.13 5.95 16.01
CA LEU A 112 -0.06 6.07 17.46
C LEU A 112 -0.61 4.83 18.21
N THR A 113 -1.61 4.15 17.64
CA THR A 113 -2.18 2.92 18.22
C THR A 113 -1.14 1.81 18.28
N TYR A 114 -0.38 1.65 17.19
CA TYR A 114 0.64 0.61 17.09
C TYR A 114 1.87 0.93 17.93
N LEU A 115 2.27 2.22 17.96
CA LEU A 115 3.37 2.70 18.80
C LEU A 115 3.09 2.51 20.28
N ALA A 116 1.86 2.83 20.73
CA ALA A 116 1.45 2.64 22.11
C ALA A 116 1.48 1.15 22.52
N SER A 117 1.14 0.25 21.61
CA SER A 117 1.17 -1.20 21.85
C SER A 117 2.59 -1.76 22.02
N CYS A 118 3.61 -1.01 21.57
CA CYS A 118 5.01 -1.41 21.59
C CYS A 118 5.88 -0.56 22.53
N ASP A 119 5.27 0.17 23.47
CA ASP A 119 5.95 1.06 24.42
C ASP A 119 6.80 2.16 23.76
N LEU A 120 6.43 2.59 22.55
CA LEU A 120 7.09 3.68 21.84
C LEU A 120 6.44 5.05 22.07
N VAL A 121 5.41 5.11 22.92
CA VAL A 121 4.77 6.36 23.37
C VAL A 121 5.15 6.59 24.82
N ASN A 122 5.94 7.64 25.09
CA ASN A 122 6.42 7.99 26.42
C ASN A 122 5.71 9.25 26.93
N GLY A 123 5.02 9.12 28.05
CA GLY A 123 4.35 10.26 28.71
C GLY A 123 3.17 10.82 27.90
N LEU A 124 3.06 12.13 27.86
CA LEU A 124 1.95 12.86 27.22
C LEU A 124 2.34 13.49 25.88
N ASP A 125 3.59 13.39 25.48
CA ASP A 125 4.08 13.99 24.24
C ASP A 125 3.85 13.02 23.07
N LEU A 126 3.47 13.58 21.94
CA LEU A 126 3.37 12.81 20.69
C LEU A 126 4.77 12.42 20.20
N PRO A 127 4.93 11.23 19.64
CA PRO A 127 6.14 10.86 18.92
C PRO A 127 6.49 11.90 17.83
N PRO A 128 7.78 12.19 17.59
CA PRO A 128 8.20 13.24 16.66
C PRO A 128 7.89 12.92 15.20
N THR A 129 7.51 11.69 14.88
CA THR A 129 7.14 11.23 13.54
C THR A 129 6.22 10.01 13.60
N LEU A 130 5.68 9.60 12.45
CA LEU A 130 4.82 8.43 12.27
C LEU A 130 5.69 7.18 12.08
N TYR A 131 6.23 6.64 13.16
CA TYR A 131 7.22 5.54 13.09
C TYR A 131 6.66 4.26 12.48
N ALA A 132 5.41 3.87 12.83
CA ALA A 132 4.79 2.66 12.29
C ALA A 132 4.49 2.81 10.80
N ASP A 133 3.97 3.96 10.37
CA ASP A 133 3.66 4.24 8.96
C ASP A 133 4.95 4.31 8.13
N MET A 134 5.98 4.99 8.63
CA MET A 134 7.28 5.09 7.94
C MET A 134 7.99 3.73 7.88
N GLY A 135 7.99 2.97 8.97
CA GLY A 135 8.52 1.60 8.99
C GLY A 135 7.75 0.68 8.04
N GLY A 136 6.42 0.76 8.06
CA GLY A 136 5.54 0.02 7.15
C GLY A 136 5.76 0.38 5.68
N SER A 137 6.07 1.64 5.38
CA SER A 137 6.43 2.08 4.03
C SER A 137 7.73 1.42 3.53
N LEU A 138 8.75 1.33 4.39
CA LEU A 138 10.00 0.62 4.07
C LEU A 138 9.77 -0.87 3.88
N MET A 139 9.02 -1.53 4.78
CA MET A 139 8.66 -2.95 4.66
C MET A 139 7.82 -3.22 3.41
N THR A 140 6.94 -2.29 3.03
CA THR A 140 6.18 -2.39 1.77
C THR A 140 7.09 -2.34 0.56
N SER A 141 8.07 -1.44 0.55
CA SER A 141 9.07 -1.34 -0.52
C SER A 141 9.90 -2.62 -0.63
N GLU A 142 10.30 -3.19 0.51
CA GLU A 142 10.98 -4.49 0.56
C GLU A 142 10.10 -5.62 -0.01
N ALA A 143 8.83 -5.70 0.42
CA ALA A 143 7.89 -6.70 -0.09
C ALA A 143 7.69 -6.61 -1.60
N VAL A 144 7.63 -5.39 -2.16
CA VAL A 144 7.58 -5.16 -3.61
C VAL A 144 8.82 -5.72 -4.30
N LEU A 145 10.02 -5.41 -3.78
CA LEU A 145 11.27 -5.92 -4.32
C LEU A 145 11.35 -7.45 -4.25
N GLN A 146 10.91 -8.04 -3.14
CA GLN A 146 10.84 -9.50 -2.99
C GLN A 146 9.91 -10.12 -4.02
N CYS A 147 8.71 -9.55 -4.25
CA CYS A 147 7.80 -10.00 -5.30
C CYS A 147 8.48 -10.01 -6.69
N LEU A 148 9.14 -8.91 -7.05
CA LEU A 148 9.77 -8.76 -8.35
C LEU A 148 10.94 -9.72 -8.54
N LEU A 149 11.79 -9.89 -7.52
CA LEU A 149 12.94 -10.79 -7.55
C LEU A 149 12.50 -12.26 -7.61
N GLN A 150 11.56 -12.67 -6.75
CA GLN A 150 11.08 -14.06 -6.71
C GLN A 150 10.38 -14.46 -8.01
N ARG A 151 9.62 -13.55 -8.63
CA ARG A 151 8.98 -13.78 -9.93
C ARG A 151 9.99 -14.09 -11.05
N GLN A 152 11.20 -13.57 -10.94
CA GLN A 152 12.27 -13.80 -11.93
C GLN A 152 13.06 -15.08 -11.68
N GLN A 153 12.98 -15.68 -10.50
CA GLN A 153 13.74 -16.88 -10.18
C GLN A 153 13.26 -18.06 -11.01
N PRO A 154 14.19 -18.87 -11.57
CA PRO A 154 13.84 -20.10 -12.26
C PRO A 154 13.13 -21.07 -11.32
N GLY A 155 12.05 -21.69 -11.79
CA GLY A 155 11.31 -22.68 -10.99
C GLY A 155 9.83 -22.75 -11.35
N PRO A 156 9.06 -23.58 -10.63
CA PRO A 156 7.64 -23.81 -10.93
C PRO A 156 6.75 -22.58 -10.82
N ARG A 157 7.20 -21.52 -10.13
CA ARG A 157 6.47 -20.26 -9.95
C ARG A 157 7.06 -19.11 -10.75
N GLN A 158 7.98 -19.38 -11.67
CA GLN A 158 8.56 -18.34 -12.51
C GLN A 158 7.47 -17.61 -13.29
N GLY A 159 7.49 -16.28 -13.25
CA GLY A 159 6.50 -15.44 -13.91
C GLY A 159 5.18 -15.28 -13.15
N GLN A 160 4.96 -15.98 -12.03
CA GLN A 160 3.76 -15.84 -11.22
C GLN A 160 3.91 -14.72 -10.20
N GLY A 161 2.80 -14.00 -9.97
CA GLY A 161 2.68 -13.02 -8.90
C GLY A 161 2.65 -13.67 -7.52
N LEU A 162 2.92 -12.87 -6.51
CA LEU A 162 2.98 -13.27 -5.09
C LEU A 162 2.09 -12.34 -4.27
N HIS A 163 1.66 -12.82 -3.12
CA HIS A 163 0.96 -12.00 -2.13
C HIS A 163 1.81 -11.83 -0.88
N HIS A 164 2.03 -10.57 -0.50
CA HIS A 164 2.63 -10.20 0.77
C HIS A 164 1.65 -9.32 1.56
N GLU A 165 1.55 -9.58 2.86
CA GLU A 165 0.85 -8.72 3.81
C GLU A 165 1.91 -8.01 4.66
N VAL A 166 1.80 -6.69 4.78
CA VAL A 166 2.64 -5.83 5.62
C VAL A 166 1.77 -5.25 6.70
N ALA A 167 2.08 -5.55 7.96
CA ALA A 167 1.35 -5.04 9.10
C ALA A 167 2.10 -3.85 9.76
N LEU A 168 1.40 -2.74 9.97
CA LEU A 168 1.98 -1.56 10.61
C LEU A 168 2.37 -1.84 12.08
N SER A 169 1.61 -2.71 12.76
CA SER A 169 1.97 -3.19 14.11
C SER A 169 3.31 -3.93 14.14
N ASP A 170 3.62 -4.71 13.10
CA ASP A 170 4.89 -5.44 13.01
C ASP A 170 6.05 -4.48 12.75
N ALA A 171 5.81 -3.43 11.95
CA ALA A 171 6.78 -2.36 11.75
C ALA A 171 7.08 -1.62 13.08
N ALA A 172 6.05 -1.29 13.86
CA ALA A 172 6.21 -0.69 15.18
C ALA A 172 6.99 -1.63 16.13
N ALA A 173 6.63 -2.91 16.16
CA ALA A 173 7.31 -3.91 16.99
C ALA A 173 8.80 -4.05 16.63
N TYR A 174 9.12 -4.05 15.33
CA TYR A 174 10.50 -4.09 14.86
C TYR A 174 11.28 -2.86 15.32
N LEU A 175 10.72 -1.68 15.22
CA LEU A 175 11.36 -0.44 15.67
C LEU A 175 11.49 -0.36 17.19
N ALA A 176 10.65 -1.08 17.95
CA ALA A 176 10.71 -1.17 19.40
C ALA A 176 11.79 -2.14 19.93
N LEU A 177 12.40 -2.98 19.08
CA LEU A 177 13.39 -3.97 19.51
C LEU A 177 14.52 -3.41 20.37
N PRO A 178 15.16 -2.27 20.04
CA PRO A 178 16.23 -1.72 20.91
C PRO A 178 15.72 -1.39 22.31
N ARG A 179 14.48 -0.90 22.45
CA ARG A 179 13.86 -0.63 23.74
C ARG A 179 13.58 -1.92 24.51
N HIS A 180 12.99 -2.92 23.85
CA HIS A 180 12.73 -4.22 24.48
C HIS A 180 14.02 -4.94 24.90
N TRP A 181 15.13 -4.66 24.28
CA TRP A 181 16.45 -5.17 24.66
C TRP A 181 17.15 -4.32 25.73
N GLY A 182 16.51 -3.24 26.21
CA GLY A 182 17.10 -2.35 27.21
C GLY A 182 18.25 -1.49 26.70
N LEU A 183 18.35 -1.31 25.38
CA LEU A 183 19.40 -0.49 24.76
C LEU A 183 19.04 1.01 24.71
N THR A 184 17.76 1.33 24.87
CA THR A 184 17.22 2.70 24.90
C THR A 184 16.24 2.85 26.06
N GLN A 185 16.11 4.09 26.58
CA GLN A 185 15.14 4.42 27.63
C GLN A 185 13.83 4.97 27.04
#